data_af9b0f524faba7f1fa57d7680eccf8cb
#
_entry.id   af9b0f524faba7f1fa57d7680eccf8cb
#
_cell.length_a   1.000
_cell.length_b   1.000
_cell.length_c   1.000
_cell.angle_alpha   90.00
_cell.angle_beta   90.00
_cell.angle_gamma   90.00
#
_symmetry.space_group_name_H-M   'P 1'
#
loop_
_entity.id
_entity.type
_entity.pdbx_description
1 polymer ?
#
loop_
_entity_poly.entity_id
_entity_poly.type
_entity_poly.pdbx_seq_one_letter_code
_entity_poly.pdbx_strand_id
1 'polypeptide(L)'
;VVFPSKADRKINIGVVESDFIYNPEAAPYVQQRKVKWLKHLPRTAFSQGALYEVGSALSFFLLKNYADEYMQALDKGFKPSFALAEPDETVAATAEDIVEATRDFVLKELSKQLKGYALEEFVAELLRAMGYRCTVSPQGGDSGIDITAYKDELPPRILVQVKSQDSDIKESTIQSLKGAMREGDYGLFVTLSNYTKNAAKYLENTPIIRGINGTELVDLILKYYGQLSEKYRRMIPLRMVYIPVPEEKL
;
A
#
# COMPACT_ATOMS: atom_id res chain seq x y z
N VAL A 1 -4.19 16.33 27.14
CA VAL A 1 -3.56 16.18 25.81
C VAL A 1 -2.37 15.26 25.92
N VAL A 2 -2.18 14.40 24.92
CA VAL A 2 -1.03 13.50 24.76
C VAL A 2 -0.26 13.92 23.52
N PHE A 3 1.05 14.11 23.65
CA PHE A 3 1.94 14.53 22.57
C PHE A 3 3.14 13.57 22.42
N PRO A 4 3.22 12.81 21.34
CA PRO A 4 4.35 11.95 21.04
C PRO A 4 5.49 12.77 20.42
N SER A 5 6.47 13.12 21.23
CA SER A 5 7.64 13.86 20.75
C SER A 5 8.59 12.95 19.95
N LYS A 6 8.95 13.40 18.75
CA LYS A 6 9.93 12.72 17.89
C LYS A 6 11.37 13.05 18.29
N ALA A 7 11.59 14.22 18.87
CA ALA A 7 12.94 14.73 19.17
C ALA A 7 13.59 13.95 20.31
N ASP A 8 12.88 13.73 21.43
CA ASP A 8 13.39 13.03 22.62
C ASP A 8 12.76 11.64 22.83
N ARG A 9 11.90 11.20 21.91
CA ARG A 9 11.20 9.91 21.92
C ARG A 9 10.36 9.67 23.20
N LYS A 10 9.76 10.74 23.74
CA LYS A 10 8.87 10.68 24.89
C LYS A 10 7.41 10.88 24.51
N ILE A 11 6.56 10.40 25.39
CA ILE A 11 5.15 10.73 25.43
C ILE A 11 4.95 11.79 26.50
N ASN A 12 4.46 12.95 26.09
CA ASN A 12 4.20 14.09 26.96
C ASN A 12 2.72 14.17 27.22
N ILE A 13 2.31 14.15 28.49
CA ILE A 13 0.93 14.22 28.93
C ILE A 13 0.71 15.54 29.67
N GLY A 14 -0.32 16.30 29.26
CA GLY A 14 -0.58 17.60 29.85
C GLY A 14 -2.04 18.01 29.75
N VAL A 15 -2.35 19.16 30.33
CA VAL A 15 -3.68 19.80 30.30
C VAL A 15 -3.58 21.10 29.54
N VAL A 16 -4.56 21.35 28.69
CA VAL A 16 -4.69 22.64 27.98
C VAL A 16 -5.20 23.67 28.98
N GLU A 17 -4.47 24.78 29.16
CA GLU A 17 -4.76 25.83 30.14
C GLU A 17 -5.21 27.16 29.49
N SER A 18 -5.23 27.24 28.16
CA SER A 18 -5.68 28.47 27.51
C SER A 18 -6.74 28.22 26.44
N ASP A 19 -7.48 29.25 26.13
CA ASP A 19 -8.23 29.32 24.90
C ASP A 19 -7.30 29.38 23.68
N PHE A 20 -7.90 29.38 22.50
CA PHE A 20 -7.22 29.52 21.23
C PHE A 20 -6.46 30.86 21.16
N ILE A 21 -5.19 30.80 20.77
CA ILE A 21 -4.33 31.96 20.58
C ILE A 21 -3.90 31.97 19.12
N TYR A 22 -4.15 33.09 18.42
CA TYR A 22 -3.61 33.33 17.10
C TYR A 22 -2.38 34.26 17.20
N ASN A 23 -1.21 33.74 16.80
CA ASN A 23 0.04 34.49 16.81
C ASN A 23 0.69 34.44 15.43
N PRO A 24 0.53 35.48 14.59
CA PRO A 24 1.08 35.51 13.24
C PRO A 24 2.62 35.52 13.20
N GLU A 25 3.28 35.97 14.28
CA GLU A 25 4.74 36.00 14.36
C GLU A 25 5.36 34.63 14.62
N ALA A 26 4.54 33.65 15.06
CA ALA A 26 4.99 32.28 15.32
C ALA A 26 4.87 31.36 14.09
N ALA A 27 5.05 31.87 12.90
CA ALA A 27 5.07 31.03 11.69
C ALA A 27 6.14 29.91 11.79
N PRO A 28 5.84 28.69 11.32
CA PRO A 28 4.62 28.25 10.62
C PRO A 28 3.45 27.84 11.54
N TYR A 29 3.58 27.90 12.86
CA TYR A 29 2.58 27.44 13.83
C TYR A 29 1.84 28.59 14.48
N VAL A 30 1.06 29.31 13.69
CA VAL A 30 0.33 30.52 14.12
C VAL A 30 -0.83 30.27 15.08
N GLN A 31 -1.34 29.04 15.10
CA GLN A 31 -2.45 28.61 15.97
C GLN A 31 -1.88 27.90 17.21
N GLN A 32 -2.13 28.45 18.38
CA GLN A 32 -1.50 27.99 19.62
C GLN A 32 -2.51 27.81 20.76
N ARG A 33 -2.16 26.95 21.71
CA ARG A 33 -2.75 26.86 23.05
C ARG A 33 -1.67 26.61 24.09
N LYS A 34 -1.80 27.17 25.25
CA LYS A 34 -0.89 26.87 26.37
C LYS A 34 -1.23 25.52 26.96
N VAL A 35 -0.20 24.71 27.21
CA VAL A 35 -0.33 23.38 27.82
C VAL A 35 0.55 23.32 29.05
N LYS A 36 -0.04 22.91 30.16
CA LYS A 36 0.71 22.52 31.34
C LYS A 36 1.06 21.05 31.26
N TRP A 37 2.34 20.77 31.07
CA TRP A 37 2.84 19.41 31.02
C TRP A 37 2.89 18.81 32.43
N LEU A 38 2.28 17.63 32.59
CA LEU A 38 2.17 16.92 33.87
C LEU A 38 3.20 15.80 34.00
N LYS A 39 3.41 15.04 32.91
CA LYS A 39 4.39 13.94 32.85
C LYS A 39 5.08 13.84 31.51
N HIS A 40 6.31 13.33 31.54
CA HIS A 40 7.14 13.00 30.38
C HIS A 40 7.64 11.58 30.56
N LEU A 41 7.12 10.63 29.81
CA LEU A 41 7.39 9.20 29.96
C LEU A 41 8.06 8.64 28.69
N PRO A 42 8.95 7.65 28.82
CA PRO A 42 9.51 6.99 27.65
C PRO A 42 8.39 6.25 26.90
N ARG A 43 8.53 6.12 25.58
CA ARG A 43 7.56 5.37 24.76
C ARG A 43 7.39 3.92 25.24
N THR A 44 8.45 3.31 25.74
CA THR A 44 8.44 1.94 26.28
C THR A 44 7.54 1.77 27.52
N ALA A 45 7.01 2.84 28.09
CA ALA A 45 6.07 2.79 29.21
C ALA A 45 4.63 2.48 28.77
N PHE A 46 4.37 2.46 27.48
CA PHE A 46 3.04 2.31 26.89
C PHE A 46 2.96 1.08 25.99
N SER A 47 1.76 0.50 25.89
CA SER A 47 1.48 -0.59 24.97
C SER A 47 1.71 -0.17 23.51
N GLN A 48 1.93 -1.15 22.65
CA GLN A 48 2.14 -0.89 21.23
C GLN A 48 0.88 -0.28 20.58
N GLY A 49 -0.32 -0.71 21.00
CA GLY A 49 -1.58 -0.17 20.53
C GLY A 49 -1.76 1.31 20.90
N ALA A 50 -1.46 1.69 22.14
CA ALA A 50 -1.47 3.09 22.55
C ALA A 50 -0.50 3.95 21.74
N LEU A 51 0.69 3.42 21.45
CA LEU A 51 1.69 4.12 20.63
C LEU A 51 1.27 4.26 19.16
N TYR A 52 0.54 3.29 18.62
CA TYR A 52 -0.03 3.40 17.27
C TYR A 52 -1.17 4.42 17.22
N GLU A 53 -2.12 4.36 18.16
CA GLU A 53 -3.23 5.31 18.19
C GLU A 53 -2.72 6.75 18.27
N VAL A 54 -1.78 7.06 19.17
CA VAL A 54 -1.23 8.40 19.33
C VAL A 54 -0.31 8.82 18.17
N GLY A 55 0.21 7.87 17.43
CA GLY A 55 1.06 8.09 16.25
C GLY A 55 0.30 8.40 14.96
N SER A 56 -1.03 8.54 15.01
CA SER A 56 -1.87 8.85 13.85
C SER A 56 -1.35 10.07 13.08
N ALA A 57 -1.54 10.06 11.77
CA ALA A 57 -1.18 11.18 10.87
C ALA A 57 -2.03 12.45 11.07
N LEU A 58 -3.11 12.37 11.85
CA LEU A 58 -3.98 13.52 12.15
C LEU A 58 -3.29 14.46 13.11
N SER A 59 -3.42 15.77 12.86
CA SER A 59 -2.78 16.81 13.67
C SER A 59 -3.40 16.93 15.06
N PHE A 60 -4.70 16.64 15.21
CA PHE A 60 -5.42 16.69 16.45
C PHE A 60 -6.66 15.78 16.38
N PHE A 61 -6.77 14.82 17.29
CA PHE A 61 -7.86 13.83 17.30
C PHE A 61 -8.13 13.33 18.71
N LEU A 62 -9.26 12.67 18.90
CA LEU A 62 -9.66 12.08 20.16
C LEU A 62 -9.10 10.66 20.28
N LEU A 63 -8.34 10.40 21.35
CA LEU A 63 -7.95 9.04 21.73
C LEU A 63 -9.20 8.30 22.23
N LYS A 64 -9.52 7.16 21.63
CA LYS A 64 -10.76 6.41 21.92
C LYS A 64 -10.49 5.08 22.62
N ASN A 65 -9.43 4.37 22.19
CA ASN A 65 -9.21 3.01 22.61
C ASN A 65 -8.24 2.91 23.80
N TYR A 66 -7.24 3.78 23.85
CA TYR A 66 -6.16 3.74 24.85
C TYR A 66 -6.11 4.97 25.77
N ALA A 67 -7.19 5.77 25.82
CA ALA A 67 -7.24 6.96 26.69
C ALA A 67 -6.98 6.62 28.16
N ASP A 68 -7.53 5.50 28.64
CA ASP A 68 -7.38 5.06 30.02
C ASP A 68 -5.93 4.73 30.39
N GLU A 69 -5.15 4.17 29.47
CA GLU A 69 -3.73 3.87 29.68
C GLU A 69 -2.94 5.17 29.91
N TYR A 70 -3.22 6.21 29.14
CA TYR A 70 -2.60 7.52 29.33
C TYR A 70 -3.07 8.21 30.63
N MET A 71 -4.32 8.01 31.04
CA MET A 71 -4.83 8.54 32.31
C MET A 71 -4.20 7.83 33.49
N GLN A 72 -4.09 6.50 33.48
CA GLN A 72 -3.40 5.72 34.51
C GLN A 72 -1.91 6.10 34.63
N ALA A 73 -1.29 6.47 33.51
CA ALA A 73 0.09 6.93 33.50
C ALA A 73 0.29 8.22 34.33
N LEU A 74 -0.76 8.96 34.66
CA LEU A 74 -0.68 10.14 35.54
C LEU A 74 -0.63 9.78 37.02
N ASP A 75 -0.97 8.57 37.42
CA ASP A 75 -0.98 8.13 38.81
C ASP A 75 0.43 8.15 39.40
N LYS A 76 0.53 8.48 40.69
CA LYS A 76 1.82 8.54 41.41
C LYS A 76 2.53 7.19 41.52
N GLY A 77 1.76 6.10 41.44
CA GLY A 77 2.25 4.72 41.55
C GLY A 77 2.40 4.03 40.17
N PHE A 78 2.25 4.74 39.09
CA PHE A 78 2.35 4.15 37.74
C PHE A 78 3.69 3.44 37.57
N LYS A 79 3.62 2.13 37.33
CA LYS A 79 4.74 1.30 36.90
C LYS A 79 4.49 0.88 35.47
N PRO A 80 5.43 1.14 34.53
CA PRO A 80 5.31 0.65 33.17
C PRO A 80 5.07 -0.86 33.19
N SER A 81 3.99 -1.31 32.60
CA SER A 81 3.76 -2.73 32.42
C SER A 81 4.61 -3.18 31.23
N PHE A 82 5.74 -3.83 31.50
CA PHE A 82 6.48 -4.61 30.51
C PHE A 82 5.86 -5.99 30.32
N ALA A 83 4.57 -6.16 30.67
CA ALA A 83 3.87 -7.39 30.35
C ALA A 83 4.05 -7.67 28.86
N LEU A 84 4.49 -8.86 28.55
CA LEU A 84 4.42 -9.44 27.21
C LEU A 84 2.98 -9.21 26.77
N ALA A 85 2.77 -8.18 25.96
CA ALA A 85 1.45 -7.83 25.48
C ALA A 85 0.95 -9.05 24.71
N GLU A 86 -0.20 -9.57 25.12
CA GLU A 86 -0.96 -10.44 24.23
C GLU A 86 -1.08 -9.75 22.84
N PRO A 87 -1.06 -10.50 21.74
CA PRO A 87 -1.10 -9.89 20.40
C PRO A 87 -2.29 -8.94 20.36
N ASP A 88 -2.00 -7.66 20.31
CA ASP A 88 -3.01 -6.62 20.36
C ASP A 88 -3.70 -6.59 18.99
N GLU A 89 -4.97 -7.01 18.94
CA GLU A 89 -5.80 -6.97 17.74
C GLU A 89 -5.77 -5.60 17.04
N THR A 90 -5.59 -4.53 17.82
CA THR A 90 -5.48 -3.16 17.30
C THR A 90 -4.18 -2.94 16.52
N VAL A 91 -3.08 -3.61 16.88
CA VAL A 91 -1.82 -3.54 16.14
C VAL A 91 -1.99 -4.20 14.77
N ALA A 92 -2.65 -5.36 14.74
CA ALA A 92 -2.94 -6.08 13.49
C ALA A 92 -3.87 -5.26 12.60
N ALA A 93 -4.95 -4.69 13.15
CA ALA A 93 -5.90 -3.84 12.42
C ALA A 93 -5.20 -2.58 11.84
N THR A 94 -4.37 -1.90 12.64
CA THR A 94 -3.62 -0.72 12.16
C THR A 94 -2.61 -1.10 11.07
N ALA A 95 -1.99 -2.26 11.15
CA ALA A 95 -1.08 -2.77 10.13
C ALA A 95 -1.83 -3.06 8.82
N GLU A 96 -3.00 -3.68 8.91
CA GLU A 96 -3.87 -3.94 7.75
C GLU A 96 -4.32 -2.63 7.10
N ASP A 97 -4.75 -1.62 7.87
CA ASP A 97 -5.12 -0.30 7.37
C ASP A 97 -3.96 0.39 6.61
N ILE A 98 -2.73 0.27 7.11
CA ILE A 98 -1.55 0.82 6.43
C ILE A 98 -1.31 0.10 5.09
N VAL A 99 -1.46 -1.22 5.06
CA VAL A 99 -1.30 -2.02 3.85
C VAL A 99 -2.37 -1.63 2.82
N GLU A 100 -3.64 -1.55 3.21
CA GLU A 100 -4.73 -1.16 2.31
C GLU A 100 -4.57 0.28 1.81
N ALA A 101 -4.25 1.24 2.68
CA ALA A 101 -3.97 2.62 2.27
C ALA A 101 -2.78 2.71 1.29
N THR A 102 -1.78 1.84 1.44
CA THR A 102 -0.64 1.76 0.52
C THR A 102 -1.08 1.20 -0.84
N ARG A 103 -1.93 0.17 -0.87
CA ARG A 103 -2.50 -0.39 -2.10
C ARG A 103 -3.30 0.67 -2.86
N ASP A 104 -4.20 1.36 -2.17
CA ASP A 104 -5.00 2.44 -2.74
C ASP A 104 -4.13 3.56 -3.33
N PHE A 105 -3.09 3.96 -2.61
CA PHE A 105 -2.13 4.95 -3.10
C PHE A 105 -1.44 4.49 -4.39
N VAL A 106 -0.92 3.27 -4.42
CA VAL A 106 -0.22 2.73 -5.59
C VAL A 106 -1.16 2.67 -6.78
N LEU A 107 -2.37 2.10 -6.62
CA LEU A 107 -3.35 1.97 -7.70
C LEU A 107 -3.75 3.34 -8.26
N LYS A 108 -3.94 4.33 -7.39
CA LYS A 108 -4.26 5.71 -7.76
C LYS A 108 -3.13 6.36 -8.58
N GLU A 109 -1.88 6.19 -8.15
CA GLU A 109 -0.73 6.73 -8.89
C GLU A 109 -0.57 6.06 -10.26
N LEU A 110 -0.75 4.74 -10.35
CA LEU A 110 -0.75 4.03 -11.64
C LEU A 110 -1.84 4.56 -12.58
N SER A 111 -3.09 4.63 -12.10
CA SER A 111 -4.24 5.10 -12.89
C SER A 111 -4.09 6.55 -13.36
N LYS A 112 -3.41 7.39 -12.56
CA LYS A 112 -3.15 8.79 -12.89
C LYS A 112 -2.04 8.97 -13.92
N GLN A 113 -0.95 8.22 -13.78
CA GLN A 113 0.30 8.48 -14.51
C GLN A 113 0.52 7.52 -15.68
N LEU A 114 -0.09 6.33 -15.67
CA LEU A 114 0.14 5.28 -16.65
C LEU A 114 -1.15 4.96 -17.42
N LYS A 115 -1.25 5.48 -18.63
CA LYS A 115 -2.35 5.17 -19.57
C LYS A 115 -1.81 4.65 -20.89
N GLY A 116 -2.54 3.71 -21.50
CA GLY A 116 -2.15 3.15 -22.79
C GLY A 116 -0.74 2.60 -22.80
N TYR A 117 0.05 2.99 -23.75
CA TYR A 117 1.42 2.51 -23.97
C TYR A 117 2.34 2.66 -22.73
N ALA A 118 2.16 3.71 -21.93
CA ALA A 118 2.95 3.88 -20.70
C ALA A 118 2.69 2.79 -19.65
N LEU A 119 1.46 2.27 -19.59
CA LEU A 119 1.14 1.13 -18.73
C LEU A 119 1.72 -0.18 -19.30
N GLU A 120 1.73 -0.36 -20.61
CA GLU A 120 2.36 -1.52 -21.27
C GLU A 120 3.86 -1.57 -20.97
N GLU A 121 4.58 -0.43 -21.11
CA GLU A 121 5.99 -0.32 -20.74
C GLU A 121 6.23 -0.66 -19.25
N PHE A 122 5.36 -0.17 -18.37
CA PHE A 122 5.46 -0.45 -16.94
C PHE A 122 5.25 -1.93 -16.62
N VAL A 123 4.25 -2.57 -17.23
CA VAL A 123 4.00 -4.01 -17.07
C VAL A 123 5.18 -4.82 -17.59
N ALA A 124 5.77 -4.43 -18.72
CA ALA A 124 6.98 -5.06 -19.22
C ALA A 124 8.17 -4.93 -18.26
N GLU A 125 8.32 -3.77 -17.62
CA GLU A 125 9.34 -3.54 -16.58
C GLU A 125 9.11 -4.42 -15.35
N LEU A 126 7.86 -4.53 -14.89
CA LEU A 126 7.51 -5.41 -13.77
C LEU A 126 7.81 -6.87 -14.10
N LEU A 127 7.47 -7.33 -15.30
CA LEU A 127 7.80 -8.69 -15.75
C LEU A 127 9.31 -8.91 -15.81
N ARG A 128 10.11 -7.91 -16.24
CA ARG A 128 11.59 -8.00 -16.21
C ARG A 128 12.10 -8.09 -14.76
N ALA A 129 11.52 -7.31 -13.83
CA ALA A 129 11.84 -7.42 -12.40
C ALA A 129 11.51 -8.81 -11.83
N MET A 130 10.49 -9.49 -12.39
CA MET A 130 10.15 -10.88 -12.08
C MET A 130 11.05 -11.92 -12.78
N GLY A 131 12.02 -11.49 -13.60
CA GLY A 131 12.98 -12.34 -14.30
C GLY A 131 12.52 -12.84 -15.66
N TYR A 132 11.53 -12.16 -16.27
CA TYR A 132 11.15 -12.43 -17.67
C TYR A 132 11.92 -11.54 -18.64
N ARG A 133 12.15 -12.01 -19.85
CA ARG A 133 12.57 -11.19 -20.98
C ARG A 133 11.33 -10.72 -21.74
N CYS A 134 11.21 -9.41 -21.94
CA CYS A 134 10.02 -8.80 -22.51
C CYS A 134 10.37 -7.91 -23.70
N THR A 135 9.58 -8.05 -24.77
CA THR A 135 9.55 -7.15 -25.91
C THR A 135 8.19 -6.49 -25.94
N VAL A 136 8.16 -5.16 -25.88
CA VAL A 136 6.91 -4.36 -26.02
C VAL A 136 6.65 -4.18 -27.50
N SER A 137 5.40 -4.36 -27.93
CA SER A 137 4.98 -4.15 -29.31
C SER A 137 5.06 -2.64 -29.67
N PRO A 138 5.35 -2.29 -30.92
CA PRO A 138 5.31 -0.89 -31.35
C PRO A 138 3.91 -0.31 -31.16
N GLN A 139 3.86 0.98 -30.80
CA GLN A 139 2.60 1.68 -30.62
C GLN A 139 1.77 1.66 -31.92
N GLY A 140 0.49 1.22 -31.83
CA GLY A 140 -0.40 1.12 -32.99
C GLY A 140 -0.33 -0.22 -33.72
N GLY A 141 0.27 -1.25 -33.14
CA GLY A 141 0.25 -2.61 -33.71
C GLY A 141 -1.15 -3.24 -33.66
N ASP A 142 -1.63 -3.79 -34.77
CA ASP A 142 -3.01 -4.28 -34.93
C ASP A 142 -3.30 -5.65 -34.32
N SER A 143 -2.30 -6.30 -33.66
CA SER A 143 -2.43 -7.68 -33.20
C SER A 143 -3.12 -7.84 -31.83
N GLY A 144 -3.38 -6.73 -31.10
CA GLY A 144 -3.95 -6.77 -29.76
C GLY A 144 -3.01 -7.38 -28.68
N ILE A 145 -1.74 -7.65 -29.04
CA ILE A 145 -0.69 -8.12 -28.14
C ILE A 145 0.24 -6.97 -27.83
N ASP A 146 0.29 -6.58 -26.58
CA ASP A 146 1.08 -5.42 -26.14
C ASP A 146 2.51 -5.80 -25.77
N ILE A 147 2.71 -7.01 -25.17
CA ILE A 147 4.02 -7.49 -24.77
C ILE A 147 4.17 -8.97 -25.12
N THR A 148 5.36 -9.36 -25.57
CA THR A 148 5.77 -10.77 -25.67
C THR A 148 6.84 -11.04 -24.62
N ALA A 149 6.62 -12.05 -23.78
CA ALA A 149 7.51 -12.38 -22.67
C ALA A 149 7.96 -13.86 -22.71
N TYR A 150 9.17 -14.12 -22.22
CA TYR A 150 9.76 -15.45 -22.06
C TYR A 150 10.42 -15.54 -20.68
N LYS A 151 10.27 -16.69 -20.01
CA LYS A 151 10.97 -16.93 -18.74
C LYS A 151 12.46 -17.21 -18.99
N ASP A 152 12.75 -18.04 -19.99
CA ASP A 152 14.06 -18.48 -20.40
C ASP A 152 14.26 -18.27 -21.91
N GLU A 153 15.33 -18.86 -22.49
CA GLU A 153 15.59 -18.90 -23.94
C GLU A 153 14.56 -19.75 -24.69
N LEU A 154 13.83 -20.62 -24.00
CA LEU A 154 12.97 -21.65 -24.56
C LEU A 154 11.48 -21.35 -24.34
N PRO A 155 10.59 -21.97 -25.13
CA PRO A 155 9.13 -21.92 -24.90
C PRO A 155 8.76 -22.37 -23.47
N PRO A 156 7.61 -21.94 -22.93
CA PRO A 156 6.53 -21.28 -23.65
C PRO A 156 6.69 -19.77 -23.80
N ARG A 157 6.12 -19.24 -24.86
CA ARG A 157 5.92 -17.81 -25.07
C ARG A 157 4.69 -17.33 -24.31
N ILE A 158 4.78 -16.18 -23.66
CA ILE A 158 3.68 -15.55 -22.97
C ILE A 158 3.28 -14.29 -23.75
N LEU A 159 2.04 -14.26 -24.22
CA LEU A 159 1.45 -13.09 -24.88
C LEU A 159 0.68 -12.27 -23.84
N VAL A 160 1.04 -11.00 -23.71
CA VAL A 160 0.45 -10.12 -22.70
C VAL A 160 -0.41 -9.07 -23.36
N GLN A 161 -1.61 -8.88 -22.84
CA GLN A 161 -2.50 -7.78 -23.18
C GLN A 161 -2.75 -6.93 -21.94
N VAL A 162 -2.64 -5.61 -22.08
CA VAL A 162 -2.75 -4.63 -20.98
C VAL A 162 -3.91 -3.67 -21.27
N LYS A 163 -4.73 -3.41 -20.28
CA LYS A 163 -5.84 -2.45 -20.37
C LYS A 163 -5.85 -1.48 -19.19
N SER A 164 -5.77 -0.19 -19.50
CA SER A 164 -5.76 0.92 -18.53
C SER A 164 -7.14 1.53 -18.27
N GLN A 165 -8.24 0.86 -18.73
CA GLN A 165 -9.59 1.36 -18.53
C GLN A 165 -10.06 1.25 -17.09
N ASP A 166 -10.94 2.18 -16.68
CA ASP A 166 -11.50 2.20 -15.32
C ASP A 166 -12.71 1.24 -15.17
N SER A 167 -13.34 0.82 -16.29
CA SER A 167 -14.46 -0.12 -16.26
C SER A 167 -13.99 -1.57 -16.26
N ASP A 168 -14.77 -2.44 -15.62
CA ASP A 168 -14.50 -3.88 -15.54
C ASP A 168 -14.32 -4.51 -16.93
N ILE A 169 -13.35 -5.42 -17.01
CA ILE A 169 -13.03 -6.15 -18.24
C ILE A 169 -14.11 -7.19 -18.52
N LYS A 170 -14.61 -7.18 -19.76
CA LYS A 170 -15.59 -8.15 -20.24
C LYS A 170 -14.91 -9.41 -20.79
N GLU A 171 -15.63 -10.52 -20.77
CA GLU A 171 -15.17 -11.81 -21.32
C GLU A 171 -14.70 -11.69 -22.78
N SER A 172 -15.45 -10.97 -23.63
CA SER A 172 -15.09 -10.80 -25.05
C SER A 172 -13.71 -10.17 -25.26
N THR A 173 -13.27 -9.33 -24.33
CA THR A 173 -11.94 -8.70 -24.40
C THR A 173 -10.83 -9.73 -24.14
N ILE A 174 -11.05 -10.67 -23.22
CA ILE A 174 -10.09 -11.74 -22.94
C ILE A 174 -10.08 -12.76 -24.08
N GLN A 175 -11.24 -13.03 -24.68
CA GLN A 175 -11.34 -13.90 -25.87
C GLN A 175 -10.53 -13.36 -27.05
N SER A 176 -10.38 -12.05 -27.18
CA SER A 176 -9.50 -11.46 -28.21
C SER A 176 -8.04 -11.85 -28.01
N LEU A 177 -7.54 -11.86 -26.78
CA LEU A 177 -6.20 -12.38 -26.48
C LEU A 177 -6.09 -13.86 -26.85
N LYS A 178 -7.09 -14.66 -26.47
CA LYS A 178 -7.13 -16.09 -26.82
C LYS A 178 -7.07 -16.33 -28.34
N GLY A 179 -7.77 -15.50 -29.11
CA GLY A 179 -7.78 -15.58 -30.59
C GLY A 179 -6.42 -15.26 -31.23
N ALA A 180 -5.57 -14.47 -30.58
CA ALA A 180 -4.23 -14.14 -31.05
C ALA A 180 -3.16 -15.19 -30.65
N MET A 181 -3.47 -16.11 -29.72
CA MET A 181 -2.56 -17.16 -29.27
C MET A 181 -2.51 -18.33 -30.25
N ARG A 182 -1.31 -18.91 -30.38
CA ARG A 182 -1.08 -20.16 -31.11
C ARG A 182 -0.99 -21.33 -30.14
N GLU A 183 -0.99 -22.53 -30.67
CA GLU A 183 -0.73 -23.73 -29.87
C GLU A 183 0.65 -23.62 -29.16
N GLY A 184 0.66 -23.91 -27.85
CA GLY A 184 1.85 -23.77 -27.00
C GLY A 184 2.08 -22.37 -26.40
N ASP A 185 1.30 -21.35 -26.78
CA ASP A 185 1.36 -20.03 -26.14
C ASP A 185 0.59 -20.00 -24.82
N TYR A 186 1.04 -19.17 -23.89
CA TYR A 186 0.29 -18.75 -22.71
C TYR A 186 -0.13 -17.29 -22.84
N GLY A 187 -1.26 -16.95 -22.20
CA GLY A 187 -1.79 -15.59 -22.16
C GLY A 187 -1.66 -14.97 -20.79
N LEU A 188 -1.34 -13.69 -20.74
CA LEU A 188 -1.42 -12.87 -19.53
C LEU A 188 -2.27 -11.63 -19.85
N PHE A 189 -3.37 -11.47 -19.14
CA PHE A 189 -4.23 -10.29 -19.26
C PHE A 189 -4.07 -9.42 -18.02
N VAL A 190 -3.63 -8.17 -18.18
CA VAL A 190 -3.36 -7.24 -17.07
C VAL A 190 -4.30 -6.03 -17.16
N THR A 191 -4.91 -5.65 -16.06
CA THR A 191 -5.75 -4.45 -15.99
C THR A 191 -5.60 -3.71 -14.66
N LEU A 192 -5.86 -2.41 -14.66
CA LEU A 192 -5.98 -1.60 -13.43
C LEU A 192 -7.36 -1.73 -12.76
N SER A 193 -8.38 -2.18 -13.52
CA SER A 193 -9.73 -2.42 -13.03
C SER A 193 -9.94 -3.88 -12.59
N ASN A 194 -11.19 -4.31 -12.51
CA ASN A 194 -11.55 -5.68 -12.18
C ASN A 194 -12.07 -6.44 -13.42
N TYR A 195 -12.39 -7.71 -13.22
CA TYR A 195 -13.04 -8.55 -14.22
C TYR A 195 -14.54 -8.67 -13.89
N THR A 196 -15.42 -8.60 -14.92
CA THR A 196 -16.83 -8.98 -14.72
C THR A 196 -16.93 -10.44 -14.28
N LYS A 197 -18.05 -10.83 -13.65
CA LYS A 197 -18.28 -12.22 -13.21
C LYS A 197 -18.08 -13.23 -14.35
N ASN A 198 -18.53 -12.91 -15.56
CA ASN A 198 -18.37 -13.78 -16.73
C ASN A 198 -16.89 -13.87 -17.15
N ALA A 199 -16.17 -12.76 -17.13
CA ALA A 199 -14.75 -12.71 -17.46
C ALA A 199 -13.91 -13.51 -16.44
N ALA A 200 -14.20 -13.39 -15.14
CA ALA A 200 -13.54 -14.17 -14.10
C ALA A 200 -13.78 -15.68 -14.29
N LYS A 201 -15.04 -16.08 -14.52
CA LYS A 201 -15.39 -17.48 -14.81
C LYS A 201 -14.72 -18.01 -16.09
N TYR A 202 -14.59 -17.17 -17.12
CA TYR A 202 -13.87 -17.53 -18.34
C TYR A 202 -12.39 -17.79 -18.08
N LEU A 203 -11.74 -16.95 -17.27
CA LEU A 203 -10.34 -17.12 -16.87
C LEU A 203 -10.14 -18.43 -16.06
N GLU A 204 -11.03 -18.72 -15.11
CA GLU A 204 -11.03 -19.98 -14.34
C GLU A 204 -11.10 -21.21 -15.26
N ASN A 205 -11.92 -21.16 -16.31
CA ASN A 205 -12.10 -22.25 -17.27
C ASN A 205 -11.04 -22.28 -18.39
N THR A 206 -10.11 -21.30 -18.41
CA THR A 206 -9.09 -21.18 -19.46
C THR A 206 -7.70 -21.10 -18.84
N PRO A 207 -7.15 -22.19 -18.28
CA PRO A 207 -5.94 -22.16 -17.44
C PRO A 207 -4.67 -21.72 -18.17
N ILE A 208 -4.69 -21.68 -19.50
CA ILE A 208 -3.59 -21.13 -20.32
C ILE A 208 -3.56 -19.60 -20.34
N ILE A 209 -4.60 -18.92 -19.80
CA ILE A 209 -4.64 -17.46 -19.67
C ILE A 209 -4.73 -17.10 -18.18
N ARG A 210 -3.77 -16.35 -17.68
CA ARG A 210 -3.79 -15.74 -16.36
C ARG A 210 -4.33 -14.30 -16.47
N GLY A 211 -5.33 -13.96 -15.64
CA GLY A 211 -5.73 -12.58 -15.40
C GLY A 211 -5.00 -12.00 -14.19
N ILE A 212 -4.63 -10.72 -14.27
CA ILE A 212 -4.10 -9.92 -13.16
C ILE A 212 -4.94 -8.65 -13.11
N ASN A 213 -5.72 -8.48 -12.05
CA ASN A 213 -6.49 -7.27 -11.81
C ASN A 213 -5.66 -6.20 -11.10
N GLY A 214 -6.27 -5.02 -10.84
CA GLY A 214 -5.58 -3.91 -10.19
C GLY A 214 -4.98 -4.25 -8.83
N THR A 215 -5.69 -4.99 -8.00
CA THR A 215 -5.22 -5.41 -6.66
C THR A 215 -4.04 -6.37 -6.77
N GLU A 216 -4.16 -7.41 -7.59
CA GLU A 216 -3.08 -8.38 -7.82
C GLU A 216 -1.85 -7.72 -8.45
N LEU A 217 -2.05 -6.73 -9.34
CA LEU A 217 -0.97 -5.95 -9.93
C LEU A 217 -0.21 -5.15 -8.86
N VAL A 218 -0.93 -4.51 -7.94
CA VAL A 218 -0.31 -3.78 -6.82
C VAL A 218 0.47 -4.73 -5.92
N ASP A 219 -0.06 -5.90 -5.58
CA ASP A 219 0.66 -6.89 -4.77
C ASP A 219 1.97 -7.34 -5.43
N LEU A 220 1.96 -7.54 -6.76
CA LEU A 220 3.19 -7.84 -7.52
C LEU A 220 4.17 -6.67 -7.51
N ILE A 221 3.69 -5.44 -7.66
CA ILE A 221 4.53 -4.23 -7.59
C ILE A 221 5.21 -4.14 -6.22
N LEU A 222 4.45 -4.29 -5.13
CA LEU A 222 5.00 -4.23 -3.78
C LEU A 222 6.05 -5.32 -3.56
N LYS A 223 5.77 -6.54 -4.02
CA LYS A 223 6.69 -7.69 -3.92
C LYS A 223 8.01 -7.46 -4.66
N TYR A 224 7.98 -6.86 -5.84
CA TYR A 224 9.15 -6.65 -6.70
C TYR A 224 9.63 -5.20 -6.73
N TYR A 225 9.14 -4.35 -5.81
CA TYR A 225 9.41 -2.91 -5.78
C TYR A 225 10.91 -2.58 -5.81
N GLY A 226 11.72 -3.32 -5.07
CA GLY A 226 13.17 -3.11 -4.99
C GLY A 226 13.90 -3.35 -6.31
N GLN A 227 13.33 -4.16 -7.22
CA GLN A 227 13.88 -4.52 -8.53
C GLN A 227 13.42 -3.57 -9.66
N LEU A 228 12.40 -2.74 -9.41
CA LEU A 228 11.97 -1.73 -10.38
C LEU A 228 13.04 -0.67 -10.60
N SER A 229 13.11 -0.14 -11.83
CA SER A 229 14.02 0.96 -12.16
C SER A 229 13.70 2.23 -11.36
N GLU A 230 14.68 3.11 -11.24
CA GLU A 230 14.56 4.35 -10.49
C GLU A 230 13.42 5.23 -11.02
N LYS A 231 13.17 5.22 -12.33
CA LYS A 231 12.05 5.92 -12.99
C LYS A 231 10.74 5.58 -12.29
N TYR A 232 10.42 4.31 -12.13
CA TYR A 232 9.15 3.86 -11.58
C TYR A 232 9.10 3.94 -10.05
N ARG A 233 10.24 3.74 -9.36
CA ARG A 233 10.31 3.96 -7.91
C ARG A 233 10.11 5.43 -7.52
N ARG A 234 10.55 6.37 -8.36
CA ARG A 234 10.24 7.80 -8.16
C ARG A 234 8.79 8.14 -8.45
N MET A 235 8.18 7.47 -9.41
CA MET A 235 6.76 7.63 -9.75
C MET A 235 5.83 7.13 -8.64
N ILE A 236 6.21 6.02 -7.98
CA ILE A 236 5.49 5.44 -6.84
C ILE A 236 6.43 5.48 -5.61
N PRO A 237 6.56 6.65 -4.93
CA PRO A 237 7.55 6.82 -3.88
C PRO A 237 7.15 6.08 -2.60
N LEU A 238 7.65 4.87 -2.42
CA LEU A 238 7.42 4.04 -1.24
C LEU A 238 8.70 3.85 -0.41
N ARG A 239 8.52 3.63 0.88
CA ARG A 239 9.57 3.19 1.80
C ARG A 239 9.18 1.86 2.41
N MET A 240 10.10 0.91 2.41
CA MET A 240 9.91 -0.35 3.11
C MET A 240 9.98 -0.12 4.63
N VAL A 241 9.01 -0.65 5.34
CA VAL A 241 8.95 -0.66 6.81
C VAL A 241 8.56 -2.06 7.28
N TYR A 242 9.05 -2.46 8.46
CA TYR A 242 8.62 -3.68 9.12
C TYR A 242 7.42 -3.36 10.00
N ILE A 243 6.35 -4.12 9.82
CA ILE A 243 5.11 -3.99 10.60
C ILE A 243 5.01 -5.23 11.48
N PRO A 244 4.78 -5.09 12.81
CA PRO A 244 4.52 -6.23 13.68
C PRO A 244 3.27 -6.98 13.20
N VAL A 245 3.33 -8.31 13.21
CA VAL A 245 2.19 -9.18 12.93
C VAL A 245 1.97 -10.11 14.11
N PRO A 246 0.73 -10.50 14.43
CA PRO A 246 0.43 -11.52 15.43
C PRO A 246 1.10 -12.87 15.08
N GLU A 247 1.55 -13.62 16.09
CA GLU A 247 2.22 -14.92 15.88
C GLU A 247 1.37 -15.92 15.11
N GLU A 248 0.05 -15.84 15.21
CA GLU A 248 -0.89 -16.71 14.49
C GLU A 248 -0.91 -16.51 12.97
N LYS A 249 -0.27 -15.44 12.45
CA LYS A 249 -0.18 -15.12 11.01
C LYS A 249 1.22 -15.34 10.42
N LEU A 250 2.14 -15.92 11.20
CA LEU A 250 3.47 -16.34 10.76
C LEU A 250 3.45 -17.79 10.28
#